data_a219314a570fe840a5010973e87e7481
#
_entry.id   a219314a570fe840a5010973e87e7481
#
_cell.length_a   1.000
_cell.length_b   1.000
_cell.length_c   1.000
_cell.angle_alpha   90.00
_cell.angle_beta   90.00
_cell.angle_gamma   90.00
#
_symmetry.space_group_name_H-M   'P 1'
#
loop_
_entity.id
_entity.type
_entity.pdbx_description
1 polymer ?
#
loop_
_entity_poly.entity_id
_entity_poly.type
_entity_poly.pdbx_seq_one_letter_code
_entity_poly.pdbx_strand_id
1 'polypeptide(L)'
;MHFSHDTQLTLRDACALVNSDRAHGRPLADQAALDAFLDIQGWTGRRDRDNAELAAVHALRDRLGAIWTAAGRGAGAEEDAVAAVNALLADTHAAPWLTRHPEMPQWHLHLASPEDPLAKRMGAEMAMALADLIRAGELRRLKTCAAPDCDAVLIDLSRNRSRMFCDTGNCGNRQHVAAYRERRRET
;
A
#
# COMPACT_ATOMS: atom_id res chain seq x y z
N MET A 1 4.38 -18.65 -5.70
CA MET A 1 5.47 -17.79 -5.24
C MET A 1 5.03 -17.19 -3.92
N HIS A 2 5.88 -17.17 -2.89
CA HIS A 2 5.55 -16.58 -1.60
C HIS A 2 6.50 -15.39 -1.38
N PHE A 3 5.94 -14.20 -1.26
CA PHE A 3 6.68 -13.06 -0.73
C PHE A 3 7.00 -13.33 0.74
N SER A 4 8.10 -12.78 1.24
CA SER A 4 8.41 -12.79 2.67
C SER A 4 7.28 -12.16 3.48
N HIS A 5 7.23 -12.44 4.76
CA HIS A 5 6.16 -11.92 5.63
C HIS A 5 6.19 -10.40 5.73
N ASP A 6 7.38 -9.83 5.89
CA ASP A 6 7.64 -8.39 5.93
C ASP A 6 7.23 -7.70 4.61
N THR A 7 7.64 -8.24 3.44
CA THR A 7 7.17 -7.72 2.13
C THR A 7 5.64 -7.67 2.04
N GLN A 8 4.95 -8.73 2.51
CA GLN A 8 3.49 -8.77 2.47
C GLN A 8 2.85 -7.73 3.41
N LEU A 9 3.41 -7.52 4.60
CA LEU A 9 2.96 -6.48 5.53
C LEU A 9 3.13 -5.10 4.91
N THR A 10 4.33 -4.78 4.42
CA THR A 10 4.66 -3.49 3.82
C THR A 10 3.79 -3.17 2.60
N LEU A 11 3.48 -4.18 1.75
CA LEU A 11 2.54 -4.01 0.63
C LEU A 11 1.11 -3.68 1.10
N ARG A 12 0.66 -4.26 2.22
CA ARG A 12 -0.65 -3.93 2.81
C ARG A 12 -0.65 -2.52 3.40
N ASP A 13 0.44 -2.11 4.04
CA ASP A 13 0.58 -0.76 4.59
C ASP A 13 0.58 0.30 3.48
N ALA A 14 1.29 0.05 2.37
CA ALA A 14 1.26 0.91 1.20
C ALA A 14 -0.16 1.03 0.62
N CYS A 15 -0.86 -0.09 0.50
CA CYS A 15 -2.27 -0.12 0.08
C CYS A 15 -3.17 0.66 1.05
N ALA A 16 -2.99 0.50 2.36
CA ALA A 16 -3.75 1.22 3.39
C ALA A 16 -3.48 2.73 3.34
N LEU A 17 -2.22 3.13 3.14
CA LEU A 17 -1.84 4.53 3.00
C LEU A 17 -2.50 5.16 1.77
N VAL A 18 -2.45 4.53 0.61
CA VAL A 18 -3.14 5.02 -0.60
C VAL A 18 -4.64 5.14 -0.36
N ASN A 19 -5.26 4.17 0.30
CA ASN A 19 -6.68 4.16 0.58
C ASN A 19 -7.11 5.20 1.63
N SER A 20 -6.20 5.82 2.37
CA SER A 20 -6.56 6.89 3.31
C SER A 20 -7.18 8.11 2.63
N ASP A 21 -7.01 8.26 1.31
CA ASP A 21 -7.60 9.34 0.49
C ASP A 21 -8.59 8.81 -0.57
N ARG A 22 -9.13 7.62 -0.38
CA ARG A 22 -10.04 6.96 -1.32
C ARG A 22 -11.40 6.71 -0.68
N ALA A 23 -12.38 6.34 -1.51
CA ALA A 23 -13.71 5.96 -1.03
C ALA A 23 -13.62 4.92 0.10
N HIS A 24 -14.35 5.16 1.18
CA HIS A 24 -14.38 4.34 2.40
C HIS A 24 -13.07 4.33 3.21
N GLY A 25 -12.04 5.10 2.81
CA GLY A 25 -10.81 5.27 3.58
C GLY A 25 -11.01 6.09 4.85
N ARG A 26 -9.99 6.10 5.70
CA ARG A 26 -9.93 6.99 6.86
C ARG A 26 -8.94 8.12 6.55
N PRO A 27 -9.40 9.36 6.31
CA PRO A 27 -8.52 10.45 5.95
C PRO A 27 -7.46 10.71 7.03
N LEU A 28 -6.23 10.92 6.61
CA LEU A 28 -5.14 11.41 7.47
C LEU A 28 -5.24 12.93 7.57
N ALA A 29 -6.31 13.43 8.20
CA ALA A 29 -6.64 14.84 8.21
C ALA A 29 -5.70 15.69 9.09
N ASP A 30 -5.13 15.08 10.13
CA ASP A 30 -4.27 15.73 11.12
C ASP A 30 -3.26 14.73 11.72
N GLN A 31 -2.43 15.21 12.64
CA GLN A 31 -1.44 14.41 13.34
C GLN A 31 -2.06 13.27 14.16
N ALA A 32 -3.22 13.48 14.76
CA ALA A 32 -3.88 12.44 15.55
C ALA A 32 -4.36 11.28 14.66
N ALA A 33 -4.89 11.60 13.47
CA ALA A 33 -5.26 10.60 12.47
C ALA A 33 -4.03 9.85 11.94
N LEU A 34 -2.91 10.54 11.73
CA LEU A 34 -1.65 9.92 11.34
C LEU A 34 -1.10 9.01 12.45
N ASP A 35 -1.11 9.46 13.72
CA ASP A 35 -0.68 8.64 14.86
C ASP A 35 -1.52 7.34 14.94
N ALA A 36 -2.84 7.45 14.84
CA ALA A 36 -3.73 6.29 14.86
C ALA A 36 -3.47 5.32 13.68
N PHE A 37 -3.17 5.85 12.49
CA PHE A 37 -2.79 5.04 11.34
C PHE A 37 -1.50 4.26 11.61
N LEU A 38 -0.48 4.93 12.11
CA LEU A 38 0.83 4.33 12.37
C LEU A 38 0.77 3.27 13.49
N ASP A 39 -0.03 3.52 14.54
CA ASP A 39 -0.25 2.55 15.63
C ASP A 39 -0.92 1.26 15.09
N ILE A 40 -1.90 1.39 14.19
CA ILE A 40 -2.58 0.24 13.57
C ILE A 40 -1.62 -0.56 12.70
N GLN A 41 -0.72 0.12 11.95
CA GLN A 41 0.23 -0.52 11.04
C GLN A 41 1.53 -0.95 11.74
N GLY A 42 1.74 -0.58 13.00
CA GLY A 42 2.92 -0.95 13.77
C GLY A 42 4.19 -0.15 13.39
N TRP A 43 4.05 1.03 12.80
CA TRP A 43 5.18 1.89 12.47
C TRP A 43 5.76 2.57 13.72
N THR A 44 7.05 2.38 13.97
CA THR A 44 7.80 2.94 15.11
C THR A 44 8.93 3.88 14.65
N GLY A 45 9.74 4.40 15.57
CA GLY A 45 10.89 5.28 15.31
C GLY A 45 10.53 6.76 15.35
N ARG A 46 11.42 7.60 14.81
CA ARG A 46 11.32 9.06 14.88
C ARG A 46 10.00 9.60 14.33
N ARG A 47 9.43 10.55 15.07
CA ARG A 47 8.24 11.32 14.71
C ARG A 47 8.49 12.80 15.01
N ASP A 48 8.34 13.63 14.01
CA ASP A 48 8.46 15.08 14.16
C ASP A 48 7.14 15.71 14.60
N ARG A 49 5.99 15.07 14.30
CA ARG A 49 4.62 15.48 14.69
C ARG A 49 4.29 16.92 14.32
N ASP A 50 4.76 17.36 13.17
CA ASP A 50 4.49 18.69 12.63
C ASP A 50 3.76 18.60 11.27
N ASN A 51 3.37 19.78 10.75
CA ASN A 51 2.68 19.84 9.47
C ASN A 51 3.55 19.42 8.29
N ALA A 52 4.87 19.50 8.41
CA ALA A 52 5.79 19.08 7.36
C ALA A 52 5.83 17.53 7.29
N GLU A 53 5.83 16.84 8.42
CA GLU A 53 5.73 15.37 8.47
C GLU A 53 4.41 14.90 7.81
N LEU A 54 3.28 15.50 8.18
CA LEU A 54 1.99 15.13 7.60
C LEU A 54 1.95 15.38 6.08
N ALA A 55 2.44 16.53 5.64
CA ALA A 55 2.51 16.86 4.21
C ALA A 55 3.42 15.90 3.44
N ALA A 56 4.56 15.49 4.02
CA ALA A 56 5.47 14.51 3.42
C ALA A 56 4.82 13.12 3.29
N VAL A 57 4.02 12.70 4.29
CA VAL A 57 3.26 11.43 4.21
C VAL A 57 2.17 11.52 3.14
N HIS A 58 1.47 12.66 3.01
CA HIS A 58 0.52 12.87 1.91
C HIS A 58 1.19 12.79 0.54
N ALA A 59 2.34 13.44 0.36
CA ALA A 59 3.10 13.37 -0.88
C ALA A 59 3.55 11.93 -1.20
N LEU A 60 3.98 11.16 -0.19
CA LEU A 60 4.29 9.74 -0.37
C LEU A 60 3.06 8.94 -0.80
N ARG A 61 1.90 9.14 -0.15
CA ARG A 61 0.63 8.52 -0.51
C ARG A 61 0.29 8.73 -1.99
N ASP A 62 0.41 9.97 -2.46
CA ASP A 62 0.07 10.34 -3.83
C ASP A 62 1.02 9.68 -4.84
N ARG A 63 2.32 9.61 -4.53
CA ARG A 63 3.32 8.87 -5.32
C ARG A 63 3.01 7.38 -5.40
N LEU A 64 2.66 6.75 -4.28
CA LEU A 64 2.25 5.35 -4.26
C LEU A 64 0.97 5.13 -5.06
N GLY A 65 -0.02 6.01 -4.93
CA GLY A 65 -1.26 5.97 -5.71
C GLY A 65 -1.01 6.01 -7.22
N ALA A 66 -0.02 6.78 -7.67
CA ALA A 66 0.39 6.83 -9.07
C ALA A 66 0.93 5.47 -9.57
N ILE A 67 1.62 4.69 -8.71
CA ILE A 67 2.10 3.34 -9.06
C ILE A 67 0.92 2.39 -9.29
N TRP A 68 -0.11 2.41 -8.43
CA TRP A 68 -1.34 1.63 -8.65
C TRP A 68 -2.06 2.03 -9.93
N THR A 69 -2.12 3.33 -10.21
CA THR A 69 -2.70 3.86 -11.44
C THR A 69 -1.93 3.39 -12.67
N ALA A 70 -0.60 3.43 -12.62
CA ALA A 70 0.25 2.92 -13.70
C ALA A 70 0.00 1.41 -13.91
N ALA A 71 0.03 0.61 -12.86
CA ALA A 71 -0.18 -0.84 -12.94
C ALA A 71 -1.53 -1.23 -13.60
N GLY A 72 -2.55 -0.38 -13.49
CA GLY A 72 -3.88 -0.61 -14.08
C GLY A 72 -4.02 -0.28 -15.58
N ARG A 73 -3.02 0.35 -16.22
CA ARG A 73 -3.14 0.86 -17.61
C ARG A 73 -2.89 -0.18 -18.71
N GLY A 74 -2.36 -1.37 -18.40
CA GLY A 74 -2.06 -2.41 -19.39
C GLY A 74 -0.68 -2.27 -20.02
N ALA A 75 -0.53 -2.50 -21.32
CA ALA A 75 0.77 -2.49 -22.01
C ALA A 75 1.50 -1.12 -21.89
N GLY A 76 2.78 -1.14 -21.50
CA GLY A 76 3.58 0.06 -21.21
C GLY A 76 3.50 0.55 -19.76
N ALA A 77 2.57 0.02 -18.99
CA ALA A 77 2.34 0.41 -17.59
C ALA A 77 3.43 -0.08 -16.64
N GLU A 78 4.16 -1.13 -17.03
CA GLU A 78 5.23 -1.70 -16.20
C GLU A 78 6.42 -0.74 -16.12
N GLU A 79 6.82 -0.12 -17.22
CA GLU A 79 7.90 0.85 -17.29
C GLU A 79 7.59 2.09 -16.45
N ASP A 80 6.34 2.60 -16.50
CA ASP A 80 5.91 3.73 -15.68
C ASP A 80 5.96 3.38 -14.18
N ALA A 81 5.49 2.19 -13.81
CA ALA A 81 5.55 1.71 -12.43
C ALA A 81 7.00 1.53 -11.95
N VAL A 82 7.87 0.94 -12.78
CA VAL A 82 9.30 0.79 -12.50
C VAL A 82 9.97 2.15 -12.31
N ALA A 83 9.72 3.11 -13.19
CA ALA A 83 10.27 4.46 -13.08
C ALA A 83 9.84 5.13 -11.76
N ALA A 84 8.57 5.01 -11.37
CA ALA A 84 8.05 5.58 -10.13
C ALA A 84 8.65 4.93 -8.88
N VAL A 85 8.81 3.60 -8.87
CA VAL A 85 9.46 2.86 -7.77
C VAL A 85 10.94 3.25 -7.67
N ASN A 86 11.67 3.31 -8.79
CA ASN A 86 13.07 3.72 -8.81
C ASN A 86 13.26 5.16 -8.31
N ALA A 87 12.36 6.07 -8.65
CA ALA A 87 12.38 7.43 -8.12
C ALA A 87 12.18 7.48 -6.60
N LEU A 88 11.27 6.63 -6.05
CA LEU A 88 11.10 6.52 -4.60
C LEU A 88 12.37 5.99 -3.91
N LEU A 89 12.97 4.91 -4.45
CA LEU A 89 14.21 4.34 -3.90
C LEU A 89 15.36 5.35 -3.91
N ALA A 90 15.50 6.12 -5.00
CA ALA A 90 16.55 7.14 -5.14
C ALA A 90 16.33 8.29 -4.13
N ASP A 91 15.13 8.86 -4.05
CA ASP A 91 14.82 10.01 -3.20
C ASP A 91 14.91 9.67 -1.70
N THR A 92 14.59 8.44 -1.34
CA THR A 92 14.70 7.96 0.04
C THR A 92 16.11 7.53 0.42
N HIS A 93 17.04 7.47 -0.55
CA HIS A 93 18.39 6.95 -0.33
C HIS A 93 18.36 5.58 0.36
N ALA A 94 17.49 4.70 -0.12
CA ALA A 94 17.27 3.39 0.47
C ALA A 94 18.58 2.59 0.53
N ALA A 95 18.98 2.23 1.75
CA ALA A 95 20.21 1.49 2.01
C ALA A 95 19.88 0.23 2.83
N PRO A 96 19.63 -0.92 2.18
CA PRO A 96 19.18 -2.12 2.86
C PRO A 96 20.23 -2.72 3.79
N TRP A 97 19.80 -3.08 5.02
CA TRP A 97 20.60 -3.90 5.94
C TRP A 97 19.72 -4.92 6.64
N LEU A 98 20.33 -6.06 7.03
CA LEU A 98 19.64 -7.10 7.78
C LEU A 98 19.53 -6.72 9.25
N THR A 99 18.33 -6.88 9.79
CA THR A 99 18.03 -6.68 11.21
C THR A 99 17.05 -7.71 11.74
N ARG A 100 16.86 -7.71 13.06
CA ARG A 100 15.79 -8.41 13.78
C ARG A 100 15.52 -7.71 15.10
N HIS A 101 14.29 -7.72 15.56
CA HIS A 101 13.88 -7.14 16.84
C HIS A 101 12.75 -7.99 17.47
N PRO A 102 12.36 -7.77 18.75
CA PRO A 102 11.42 -8.64 19.46
C PRO A 102 10.08 -8.82 18.73
N GLU A 103 9.58 -7.77 18.08
CA GLU A 103 8.31 -7.78 17.34
C GLU A 103 8.42 -8.56 16.01
N MET A 104 9.64 -8.65 15.45
CA MET A 104 9.95 -9.43 14.25
C MET A 104 11.28 -10.18 14.43
N PRO A 105 11.24 -11.38 15.04
CA PRO A 105 12.46 -12.14 15.38
C PRO A 105 13.14 -12.79 14.17
N GLN A 106 12.49 -12.85 13.01
CA GLN A 106 13.09 -13.30 11.75
C GLN A 106 14.02 -12.23 11.20
N TRP A 107 15.09 -12.66 10.50
CA TRP A 107 15.91 -11.73 9.73
C TRP A 107 15.09 -11.07 8.63
N HIS A 108 15.08 -9.74 8.63
CA HIS A 108 14.40 -8.93 7.61
C HIS A 108 15.25 -7.71 7.24
N LEU A 109 14.86 -7.02 6.18
CA LEU A 109 15.55 -5.83 5.72
C LEU A 109 14.90 -4.58 6.30
N HIS A 110 15.73 -3.66 6.83
CA HIS A 110 15.38 -2.26 6.97
C HIS A 110 16.09 -1.45 5.88
N LEU A 111 15.44 -0.41 5.39
CA LEU A 111 15.90 0.36 4.23
C LEU A 111 16.27 1.80 4.58
N ALA A 112 15.93 2.24 5.80
CA ALA A 112 16.21 3.58 6.30
C ALA A 112 16.43 3.56 7.82
N SER A 113 17.24 4.46 8.34
CA SER A 113 17.49 4.55 9.80
C SER A 113 16.18 4.84 10.55
N PRO A 114 15.97 4.28 11.77
CA PRO A 114 14.85 4.65 12.62
C PRO A 114 14.83 6.15 12.99
N GLU A 115 15.97 6.84 12.84
CA GLU A 115 16.12 8.29 13.06
C GLU A 115 15.82 9.13 11.81
N ASP A 116 15.63 8.50 10.66
CA ASP A 116 15.21 9.21 9.45
C ASP A 116 13.76 9.72 9.56
N PRO A 117 13.41 10.80 8.85
CA PRO A 117 12.02 11.29 8.80
C PRO A 117 11.03 10.19 8.40
N LEU A 118 9.83 10.23 8.98
CA LEU A 118 8.81 9.18 8.82
C LEU A 118 8.55 8.83 7.33
N ALA A 119 8.24 9.81 6.50
CA ALA A 119 7.91 9.58 5.09
C ALA A 119 9.09 8.97 4.30
N LYS A 120 10.34 9.27 4.69
CA LYS A 120 11.54 8.67 4.09
C LYS A 120 11.59 7.17 4.43
N ARG A 121 11.39 6.81 5.70
CA ARG A 121 11.39 5.41 6.15
C ARG A 121 10.28 4.61 5.48
N MET A 122 9.04 5.11 5.55
CA MET A 122 7.90 4.46 4.89
C MET A 122 8.13 4.32 3.38
N GLY A 123 8.62 5.37 2.73
CA GLY A 123 8.87 5.37 1.29
C GLY A 123 9.92 4.35 0.88
N ALA A 124 11.02 4.22 1.61
CA ALA A 124 12.07 3.23 1.34
C ALA A 124 11.55 1.79 1.45
N GLU A 125 10.87 1.47 2.56
CA GLU A 125 10.29 0.14 2.80
C GLU A 125 9.24 -0.21 1.74
N MET A 126 8.28 0.70 1.48
CA MET A 126 7.21 0.48 0.51
C MET A 126 7.73 0.37 -0.92
N ALA A 127 8.72 1.18 -1.30
CA ALA A 127 9.34 1.10 -2.62
C ALA A 127 10.07 -0.23 -2.82
N MET A 128 10.78 -0.74 -1.81
CA MET A 128 11.44 -2.04 -1.89
C MET A 128 10.43 -3.19 -2.01
N ALA A 129 9.35 -3.16 -1.23
CA ALA A 129 8.31 -4.18 -1.33
C ALA A 129 7.64 -4.19 -2.73
N LEU A 130 7.43 -3.01 -3.33
CA LEU A 130 6.95 -2.88 -4.70
C LEU A 130 7.99 -3.35 -5.72
N ALA A 131 9.28 -3.09 -5.51
CA ALA A 131 10.36 -3.61 -6.36
C ALA A 131 10.40 -5.14 -6.34
N ASP A 132 10.21 -5.77 -5.18
CA ASP A 132 10.12 -7.23 -5.07
C ASP A 132 8.91 -7.78 -5.83
N LEU A 133 7.75 -7.09 -5.75
CA LEU A 133 6.56 -7.43 -6.51
C LEU A 133 6.81 -7.39 -8.03
N ILE A 134 7.45 -6.32 -8.51
CA ILE A 134 7.79 -6.14 -9.94
C ILE A 134 8.79 -7.20 -10.39
N ARG A 135 9.88 -7.42 -9.64
CA ARG A 135 10.88 -8.46 -9.95
C ARG A 135 10.28 -9.86 -10.02
N ALA A 136 9.22 -10.10 -9.28
CA ALA A 136 8.47 -11.35 -9.31
C ALA A 136 7.54 -11.49 -10.53
N GLY A 137 7.40 -10.46 -11.38
CA GLY A 137 6.45 -10.43 -12.49
C GLY A 137 4.98 -10.39 -12.01
N GLU A 138 4.74 -9.80 -10.83
CA GLU A 138 3.44 -9.86 -10.16
C GLU A 138 2.75 -8.48 -10.07
N LEU A 139 3.14 -7.51 -10.91
CA LEU A 139 2.58 -6.15 -10.93
C LEU A 139 1.05 -6.14 -11.02
N ARG A 140 0.46 -7.11 -11.72
CA ARG A 140 -0.99 -7.34 -11.83
C ARG A 140 -1.72 -7.62 -10.50
N ARG A 141 -0.99 -7.78 -9.38
CA ARG A 141 -1.59 -7.87 -8.04
C ARG A 141 -1.99 -6.50 -7.47
N LEU A 142 -1.44 -5.42 -8.03
CA LEU A 142 -1.90 -4.07 -7.76
C LEU A 142 -3.18 -3.82 -8.56
N LYS A 143 -4.32 -3.72 -7.90
CA LYS A 143 -5.64 -3.62 -8.52
C LYS A 143 -6.43 -2.45 -7.95
N THR A 144 -7.43 -1.99 -8.69
CA THR A 144 -8.50 -1.14 -8.18
C THR A 144 -9.72 -1.99 -7.86
N CYS A 145 -10.50 -1.59 -6.88
CA CYS A 145 -11.73 -2.28 -6.49
C CYS A 145 -12.72 -2.33 -7.68
N ALA A 146 -13.29 -3.51 -7.93
CA ALA A 146 -14.23 -3.70 -9.03
C ALA A 146 -15.67 -3.21 -8.74
N ALA A 147 -15.94 -2.68 -7.54
CA ALA A 147 -17.24 -2.09 -7.24
C ALA A 147 -17.39 -0.75 -7.97
N PRO A 148 -18.56 -0.49 -8.64
CA PRO A 148 -18.75 0.67 -9.50
C PRO A 148 -18.69 2.01 -8.76
N ASP A 149 -18.90 2.01 -7.46
CA ASP A 149 -18.93 3.16 -6.56
C ASP A 149 -17.68 3.25 -5.67
N CYS A 150 -16.56 2.61 -6.08
CA CYS A 150 -15.36 2.51 -5.25
C CYS A 150 -14.08 2.68 -6.07
N ASP A 151 -13.26 3.65 -5.70
CA ASP A 151 -11.94 3.91 -6.28
C ASP A 151 -10.78 3.37 -5.42
N ALA A 152 -11.09 2.65 -4.33
CA ALA A 152 -10.09 2.08 -3.45
C ALA A 152 -9.18 1.10 -4.19
N VAL A 153 -7.91 1.12 -3.84
CA VAL A 153 -6.93 0.16 -4.36
C VAL A 153 -6.86 -1.10 -3.49
N LEU A 154 -6.34 -2.16 -4.05
CA LEU A 154 -6.08 -3.40 -3.30
C LEU A 154 -4.79 -4.06 -3.78
N ILE A 155 -4.17 -4.80 -2.89
CA ILE A 155 -3.11 -5.76 -3.21
C ILE A 155 -3.67 -7.19 -3.12
N ASP A 156 -3.61 -7.92 -4.23
CA ASP A 156 -4.12 -9.29 -4.29
C ASP A 156 -3.02 -10.30 -3.94
N LEU A 157 -2.86 -10.61 -2.68
CA LEU A 157 -1.93 -11.62 -2.17
C LEU A 157 -2.53 -13.04 -2.16
N SER A 158 -3.72 -13.23 -2.71
CA SER A 158 -4.33 -14.56 -2.82
C SER A 158 -3.55 -15.47 -3.78
N ARG A 159 -3.61 -16.79 -3.54
CA ARG A 159 -2.91 -17.79 -4.35
C ARG A 159 -3.30 -17.69 -5.84
N ASN A 160 -4.57 -17.51 -6.12
CA ASN A 160 -5.13 -17.53 -7.47
C ASN A 160 -5.29 -16.15 -8.10
N ARG A 161 -4.86 -15.08 -7.42
CA ARG A 161 -5.03 -13.69 -7.88
C ARG A 161 -6.48 -13.34 -8.22
N SER A 162 -7.42 -13.88 -7.47
CA SER A 162 -8.86 -13.80 -7.74
C SER A 162 -9.57 -12.69 -6.96
N ARG A 163 -8.86 -11.95 -6.12
CA ARG A 163 -9.43 -10.85 -5.35
C ARG A 163 -9.78 -9.69 -6.27
N MET A 164 -11.04 -9.24 -6.18
CA MET A 164 -11.59 -8.16 -7.01
C MET A 164 -12.04 -6.94 -6.20
N PHE A 165 -12.29 -7.10 -4.91
CA PHE A 165 -12.86 -6.06 -4.06
C PHE A 165 -11.93 -5.69 -2.91
N CYS A 166 -11.98 -4.41 -2.51
CA CYS A 166 -11.26 -3.91 -1.37
C CYS A 166 -11.87 -4.40 -0.04
N ASP A 167 -11.09 -4.28 1.05
CA ASP A 167 -11.60 -4.57 2.41
C ASP A 167 -12.26 -3.34 3.04
N THR A 168 -11.78 -2.13 2.70
CA THR A 168 -12.19 -0.87 3.32
C THR A 168 -13.68 -0.61 3.25
N GLY A 169 -14.33 -0.88 2.12
CA GLY A 169 -15.75 -0.58 1.89
C GLY A 169 -16.68 -1.78 1.98
N ASN A 170 -16.19 -2.95 2.42
CA ASN A 170 -16.97 -4.20 2.38
C ASN A 170 -17.62 -4.46 1.00
N CYS A 171 -16.95 -4.00 -0.07
CA CYS A 171 -17.51 -3.95 -1.43
C CYS A 171 -17.90 -5.33 -1.96
N GLY A 172 -17.12 -6.37 -1.66
CA GLY A 172 -17.44 -7.74 -2.07
C GLY A 172 -18.82 -8.19 -1.55
N ASN A 173 -19.07 -7.97 -0.26
CA ASN A 173 -20.34 -8.34 0.36
C ASN A 173 -21.51 -7.49 -0.21
N ARG A 174 -21.29 -6.18 -0.39
CA ARG A 174 -22.31 -5.29 -1.01
C ARG A 174 -22.70 -5.76 -2.40
N GLN A 175 -21.73 -6.13 -3.25
CA GLN A 175 -21.99 -6.65 -4.60
C GLN A 175 -22.71 -8.00 -4.58
N HIS A 176 -22.35 -8.91 -3.67
CA HIS A 176 -23.05 -10.19 -3.52
C HIS A 176 -24.52 -10.00 -3.11
N VAL A 177 -24.78 -9.09 -2.17
CA VAL A 177 -26.16 -8.78 -1.73
C VAL A 177 -26.96 -8.12 -2.86
N ALA A 178 -26.35 -7.21 -3.61
CA ALA A 178 -27.00 -6.57 -4.77
C ALA A 178 -27.40 -7.61 -5.82
N ALA A 179 -26.48 -8.45 -6.24
CA ALA A 179 -26.72 -9.51 -7.22
C ALA A 179 -27.77 -10.54 -6.76
N TYR A 180 -27.81 -10.85 -5.44
CA TYR A 180 -28.85 -11.73 -4.88
C TYR A 180 -30.24 -11.09 -4.98
N ARG A 181 -30.36 -9.79 -4.65
CA ARG A 181 -31.64 -9.06 -4.71
C ARG A 181 -32.16 -8.94 -6.15
N GLU A 182 -31.25 -8.72 -7.12
CA GLU A 182 -31.59 -8.67 -8.55
C GLU A 182 -32.22 -9.97 -9.02
N ARG A 183 -31.54 -11.10 -8.79
CA ARG A 183 -32.08 -12.43 -9.14
C ARG A 183 -33.45 -12.74 -8.54
N ARG A 184 -33.72 -12.23 -7.31
CA ARG A 184 -35.03 -12.42 -6.67
C ARG A 184 -36.15 -11.54 -7.23
N ARG A 185 -35.81 -10.49 -7.96
CA ARG A 185 -36.81 -9.63 -8.62
C ARG A 185 -37.21 -10.16 -10.02
N GLU A 186 -36.32 -10.96 -10.61
CA GLU A 186 -36.52 -11.57 -11.93
C GLU A 186 -37.28 -12.92 -11.86
N THR A 187 -37.51 -13.42 -10.65
CA THR A 187 -38.24 -14.67 -10.36
C THR A 187 -39.64 -14.38 -9.78
#